data_3bc1ff4fecb7c0efdf2a925e59076f56
#
_entry.id   3bc1ff4fecb7c0efdf2a925e59076f56
#
_cell.length_a   1.000
_cell.length_b   1.000
_cell.length_c   1.000
_cell.angle_alpha   90.00
_cell.angle_beta   90.00
_cell.angle_gamma   90.00
#
_symmetry.space_group_name_H-M   'P 1'
#
loop_
_entity.id
_entity.type
_entity.pdbx_description
1 polymer ?
#
loop_
_entity_poly.entity_id
_entity_poly.type
_entity_poly.pdbx_seq_one_letter_code
_entity_poly.pdbx_strand_id
1 'polypeptide(L)'
;MSADEELARLLPAPGDPELPGDRHALLREHLMREIQSDTSTDTTPARAPHRRPVRRFLVTAGTLTAAALVAALVVDLGGASGPSRQGGSSAPVVGVVPAGSHEQAVTLLTRIAEAADTQSTGGVNDRQFVYIDSKVAFMGTSVGSSGTTVTLATPHDRKVWLSVDGSQSGLLEEPQNAGMAHQSLGGNARPGVADPTYRYLAGLPTDPAALLKLIYAQTKGEGSGPDAEAFVTIGDLLRESLAPPKVSAAIYRAAALIPGVVEVPDSVDASGRHGVAVARVDPADGVRTEWIFDKKTLSYLGEREVQVADTKEIKPGTVLGYTAVITRAVVDQAGRTS
;
A
#
# COMPACT_ATOMS: atom_id res chain seq x y z
N MET A 1 6.38 37.79 19.07
CA MET A 1 7.50 36.98 18.57
C MET A 1 6.87 35.90 17.70
N SER A 2 7.29 35.77 16.46
CA SER A 2 6.72 34.71 15.59
C SER A 2 7.36 33.37 15.92
N ALA A 3 6.65 32.25 15.60
CA ALA A 3 7.16 30.88 15.77
C ALA A 3 8.49 30.69 15.03
N ASP A 4 8.67 31.37 13.90
CA ASP A 4 9.91 31.35 13.11
C ASP A 4 11.10 32.01 13.83
N GLU A 5 10.88 33.05 14.60
CA GLU A 5 11.94 33.70 15.39
C GLU A 5 12.38 32.83 16.59
N GLU A 6 11.45 32.09 17.17
CA GLU A 6 11.75 31.15 18.26
C GLU A 6 12.48 29.91 17.75
N LEU A 7 12.08 29.39 16.59
CA LEU A 7 12.74 28.26 15.93
C LEU A 7 14.17 28.61 15.50
N ALA A 8 14.40 29.83 14.96
CA ALA A 8 15.72 30.28 14.55
C ALA A 8 16.71 30.39 15.73
N ARG A 9 16.23 30.63 16.94
CA ARG A 9 17.06 30.63 18.17
C ARG A 9 17.45 29.26 18.68
N LEU A 10 16.69 28.21 18.28
CA LEU A 10 16.93 26.83 18.70
C LEU A 10 17.81 26.05 17.70
N LEU A 11 18.00 26.57 16.49
CA LEU A 11 18.87 25.95 15.49
C LEU A 11 20.33 26.36 15.70
N PRO A 12 21.30 25.46 15.44
CA PRO A 12 22.71 25.77 15.51
C PRO A 12 23.10 26.80 14.45
N ALA A 13 24.12 27.62 14.75
CA ALA A 13 24.71 28.51 13.75
C ALA A 13 25.31 27.67 12.59
N PRO A 14 25.33 28.20 11.34
CA PRO A 14 25.95 27.50 10.23
C PRO A 14 27.41 27.14 10.53
N GLY A 15 27.71 25.84 10.55
CA GLY A 15 29.03 25.31 10.86
C GLY A 15 29.18 24.65 12.24
N ASP A 16 28.18 24.67 13.10
CA ASP A 16 28.18 23.98 14.38
C ASP A 16 27.37 22.67 14.28
N PRO A 17 28.00 21.48 14.29
CA PRO A 17 27.31 20.21 14.04
C PRO A 17 26.58 19.65 15.26
N GLU A 18 26.76 20.22 16.47
CA GLU A 18 26.16 19.67 17.69
C GLU A 18 25.18 20.66 18.34
N LEU A 19 23.93 20.18 18.55
CA LEU A 19 22.95 20.86 19.37
C LEU A 19 23.27 20.66 20.86
N PRO A 20 23.46 21.72 21.66
CA PRO A 20 23.57 21.59 23.11
C PRO A 20 22.37 20.86 23.71
N GLY A 21 22.58 20.00 24.71
CA GLY A 21 21.57 19.09 25.26
C GLY A 21 20.31 19.76 25.80
N ASP A 22 20.40 21.01 26.28
CA ASP A 22 19.28 21.84 26.70
C ASP A 22 18.40 22.29 25.52
N ARG A 23 18.99 22.55 24.36
CA ARG A 23 18.24 22.90 23.13
C ARG A 23 17.48 21.73 22.55
N HIS A 24 17.98 20.51 22.71
CA HIS A 24 17.26 19.28 22.32
C HIS A 24 15.94 19.13 23.12
N ALA A 25 15.98 19.41 24.42
CA ALA A 25 14.81 19.34 25.27
C ALA A 25 13.78 20.43 24.88
N LEU A 26 14.22 21.65 24.63
CA LEU A 26 13.38 22.76 24.22
C LEU A 26 12.77 22.58 22.82
N LEU A 27 13.52 22.03 21.88
CA LEU A 27 12.99 21.71 20.54
C LEU A 27 11.92 20.62 20.61
N ARG A 28 12.14 19.60 21.43
CA ARG A 28 11.14 18.54 21.67
C ARG A 28 9.87 19.08 22.30
N GLU A 29 10.00 19.96 23.30
CA GLU A 29 8.85 20.59 23.95
C GLU A 29 8.08 21.52 22.99
N HIS A 30 8.79 22.25 22.13
CA HIS A 30 8.19 23.10 21.10
C HIS A 30 7.40 22.26 20.09
N LEU A 31 7.99 21.19 19.56
CA LEU A 31 7.32 20.27 18.64
C LEU A 31 6.10 19.60 19.28
N MET A 32 6.19 19.19 20.53
CA MET A 32 5.07 18.59 21.24
C MET A 32 3.93 19.59 21.52
N ARG A 33 4.25 20.86 21.72
CA ARG A 33 3.27 21.94 21.88
C ARG A 33 2.58 22.26 20.55
N GLU A 34 3.30 22.30 19.43
CA GLU A 34 2.77 22.53 18.10
C GLU A 34 1.81 21.40 17.69
N ILE A 35 2.18 20.15 17.92
CA ILE A 35 1.33 18.97 17.71
C ILE A 35 0.04 19.03 18.55
N GLN A 36 0.10 19.57 19.77
CA GLN A 36 -1.07 19.76 20.63
C GLN A 36 -1.94 20.96 20.26
N SER A 37 -1.37 22.00 19.65
CA SER A 37 -2.11 23.19 19.21
C SER A 37 -2.89 22.95 17.92
N ASP A 38 -2.40 22.10 17.01
CA ASP A 38 -3.11 21.72 15.77
C ASP A 38 -4.39 20.91 16.03
N THR A 39 -4.60 20.42 17.25
CA THR A 39 -5.83 19.72 17.62
C THR A 39 -6.98 20.65 18.03
N SER A 40 -6.83 21.99 17.97
CA SER A 40 -7.79 22.92 18.60
C SER A 40 -8.30 24.06 17.72
N THR A 41 -8.16 24.05 16.38
CA THR A 41 -8.69 25.18 15.59
C THR A 41 -9.42 24.73 14.33
N ASP A 42 -10.73 24.80 14.42
CA ASP A 42 -11.69 24.81 13.32
C ASP A 42 -11.64 26.21 12.66
N THR A 43 -11.06 26.38 11.49
CA THR A 43 -11.32 27.52 10.58
C THR A 43 -10.79 27.25 9.17
N THR A 44 -11.60 27.58 8.21
CA THR A 44 -11.54 27.44 6.74
C THR A 44 -10.20 27.90 6.10
N PRO A 45 -9.62 27.14 5.14
CA PRO A 45 -8.31 27.45 4.59
C PRO A 45 -8.34 28.26 3.29
N ALA A 46 -7.44 29.23 3.20
CA ALA A 46 -6.99 29.84 1.95
C ALA A 46 -5.89 28.98 1.30
N ARG A 47 -5.94 28.85 -0.01
CA ARG A 47 -5.26 27.92 -0.89
C ARG A 47 -3.82 28.35 -1.21
N ALA A 48 -2.84 27.50 -0.89
CA ALA A 48 -1.47 27.59 -1.40
C ALA A 48 -1.01 26.24 -1.99
N PRO A 49 -0.14 26.20 -3.02
CA PRO A 49 0.16 24.99 -3.77
C PRO A 49 1.16 24.09 -3.02
N HIS A 50 0.71 22.92 -2.60
CA HIS A 50 1.55 21.93 -1.93
C HIS A 50 2.17 20.94 -2.91
N ARG A 51 3.49 20.82 -2.89
CA ARG A 51 4.20 19.63 -3.37
C ARG A 51 3.96 18.51 -2.37
N ARG A 52 3.27 17.44 -2.80
CA ARG A 52 2.89 16.31 -1.94
C ARG A 52 3.90 15.16 -2.06
N PRO A 53 4.26 14.49 -0.95
CA PRO A 53 5.03 13.26 -0.98
C PRO A 53 4.16 12.10 -1.49
N VAL A 54 4.78 11.23 -2.26
CA VAL A 54 4.20 9.99 -2.80
C VAL A 54 3.79 9.09 -1.65
N ARG A 55 2.47 8.90 -1.47
CA ARG A 55 1.92 7.94 -0.52
C ARG A 55 1.82 6.58 -1.21
N ARG A 56 2.65 5.66 -0.79
CA ARG A 56 2.51 4.25 -1.12
C ARG A 56 2.43 3.45 0.18
N PHE A 57 1.41 2.58 0.26
CA PHE A 57 1.14 1.63 1.34
C PHE A 57 0.71 2.22 2.69
N LEU A 58 -0.57 2.47 2.83
CA LEU A 58 -1.23 2.49 4.12
C LEU A 58 -2.65 1.94 3.96
N VAL A 59 -2.83 0.70 4.37
CA VAL A 59 -4.14 0.28 4.87
C VAL A 59 -4.35 1.04 6.18
N THR A 60 -5.09 2.12 6.13
CA THR A 60 -5.50 2.83 7.33
C THR A 60 -6.75 2.17 7.87
N ALA A 61 -6.56 1.27 8.82
CA ALA A 61 -7.63 0.96 9.75
C ALA A 61 -7.92 2.19 10.61
N GLY A 62 -9.12 2.73 10.48
CA GLY A 62 -9.77 3.65 11.44
C GLY A 62 -9.04 4.95 11.71
N THR A 63 -9.70 6.04 11.36
CA THR A 63 -9.48 7.42 11.82
C THR A 63 -8.37 7.62 12.86
N LEU A 64 -7.15 7.79 12.38
CA LEU A 64 -6.13 8.56 13.05
C LEU A 64 -5.57 9.52 12.02
N THR A 65 -5.78 10.78 12.32
CA THR A 65 -5.15 11.96 11.76
C THR A 65 -3.82 11.70 11.10
N ALA A 66 -3.63 12.30 9.93
CA ALA A 66 -2.39 12.36 9.18
C ALA A 66 -1.17 12.39 10.10
N ALA A 67 -0.57 11.25 10.30
CA ALA A 67 0.73 11.15 10.92
C ALA A 67 1.59 10.29 10.02
N ALA A 68 2.48 10.99 9.35
CA ALA A 68 3.80 10.55 8.98
C ALA A 68 3.91 9.10 8.48
N LEU A 69 4.14 8.95 7.17
CA LEU A 69 5.14 8.01 6.73
C LEU A 69 6.36 8.15 7.66
N VAL A 70 6.41 7.32 8.67
CA VAL A 70 7.68 6.97 9.27
C VAL A 70 8.33 6.03 8.27
N ALA A 71 8.98 6.59 7.24
CA ALA A 71 10.26 6.03 6.89
C ALA A 71 10.97 5.96 8.24
N ALA A 72 11.18 4.76 8.76
CA ALA A 72 12.00 4.57 9.93
C ALA A 72 13.40 5.02 9.53
N LEU A 73 13.68 6.31 9.75
CA LEU A 73 15.01 6.85 9.71
C LEU A 73 15.67 6.29 10.96
N VAL A 74 16.25 5.11 10.86
CA VAL A 74 17.16 4.60 11.86
C VAL A 74 18.44 5.39 11.66
N VAL A 75 18.54 6.52 12.33
CA VAL A 75 19.81 7.19 12.54
C VAL A 75 20.55 6.33 13.56
N ASP A 76 21.49 5.54 13.10
CA ASP A 76 22.43 4.82 13.95
C ASP A 76 23.43 5.84 14.52
N LEU A 77 23.07 6.43 15.66
CA LEU A 77 23.99 7.18 16.52
C LEU A 77 24.73 6.13 17.34
N GLY A 78 25.96 5.82 16.94
CA GLY A 78 26.86 4.85 17.53
C GLY A 78 26.83 4.81 19.04
N GLY A 79 26.45 3.67 19.60
CA GLY A 79 26.46 3.35 21.02
C GLY A 79 26.00 1.92 21.27
N ALA A 80 26.95 1.03 21.36
CA ALA A 80 26.98 -0.32 21.97
C ALA A 80 25.69 -1.13 22.14
N SER A 81 25.66 -2.25 21.40
CA SER A 81 25.23 -3.60 21.81
C SER A 81 23.74 -3.88 21.99
N GLY A 82 23.17 -4.48 20.96
CA GLY A 82 22.04 -5.38 21.03
C GLY A 82 21.62 -5.81 19.61
N PRO A 83 21.61 -7.10 19.25
CA PRO A 83 21.30 -7.49 17.89
C PRO A 83 19.78 -7.52 17.69
N SER A 84 19.18 -6.41 17.29
CA SER A 84 17.87 -6.42 16.64
C SER A 84 18.07 -6.80 15.18
N ARG A 85 18.07 -8.11 14.93
CA ARG A 85 18.04 -8.66 13.59
C ARG A 85 16.65 -8.52 13.01
N GLN A 86 16.31 -7.37 12.46
CA GLN A 86 15.44 -7.34 11.30
C GLN A 86 16.30 -7.81 10.13
N GLY A 87 16.14 -9.06 9.73
CA GLY A 87 16.85 -9.64 8.61
C GLY A 87 16.32 -9.07 7.30
N GLY A 88 16.78 -7.88 6.92
CA GLY A 88 16.65 -7.40 5.56
C GLY A 88 17.85 -7.85 4.76
N SER A 89 17.67 -8.51 3.64
CA SER A 89 18.71 -8.68 2.62
C SER A 89 18.70 -7.45 1.72
N SER A 90 19.83 -7.15 1.06
CA SER A 90 19.81 -6.19 -0.05
C SER A 90 18.69 -6.60 -1.02
N ALA A 91 17.92 -5.62 -1.50
CA ALA A 91 16.79 -5.89 -2.38
C ALA A 91 17.24 -6.71 -3.60
N PRO A 92 16.57 -7.82 -3.92
CA PRO A 92 16.98 -8.66 -5.03
C PRO A 92 16.82 -7.89 -6.34
N VAL A 93 17.77 -8.08 -7.25
CA VAL A 93 17.72 -7.56 -8.61
C VAL A 93 17.34 -8.70 -9.54
N VAL A 94 16.21 -8.57 -10.20
CA VAL A 94 15.71 -9.54 -11.17
C VAL A 94 15.90 -9.01 -12.60
N GLY A 95 15.92 -9.89 -13.56
CA GLY A 95 15.84 -9.48 -14.98
C GLY A 95 14.50 -8.75 -15.23
N VAL A 96 14.56 -7.57 -15.81
CA VAL A 96 13.34 -6.86 -16.23
C VAL A 96 12.75 -7.59 -17.43
N VAL A 97 11.65 -8.33 -17.20
CA VAL A 97 10.93 -9.01 -18.28
C VAL A 97 10.29 -7.93 -19.17
N PRO A 98 10.52 -7.94 -20.49
CA PRO A 98 9.88 -7.01 -21.41
C PRO A 98 8.36 -7.10 -21.29
N ALA A 99 7.70 -5.95 -21.26
CA ALA A 99 6.25 -5.88 -21.28
C ALA A 99 5.74 -6.14 -22.71
N GLY A 100 4.57 -6.78 -22.79
CA GLY A 100 3.78 -6.90 -24.00
C GLY A 100 3.02 -5.61 -24.34
N SER A 101 1.96 -5.75 -25.12
CA SER A 101 1.14 -4.61 -25.54
C SER A 101 -0.05 -4.38 -24.62
N HIS A 102 -0.66 -3.21 -24.76
CA HIS A 102 -1.94 -2.90 -24.15
C HIS A 102 -3.06 -3.85 -24.60
N GLU A 103 -3.10 -4.21 -25.88
CA GLU A 103 -4.08 -5.13 -26.43
C GLU A 103 -3.99 -6.53 -25.79
N GLN A 104 -2.78 -7.01 -25.52
CA GLN A 104 -2.56 -8.26 -24.79
C GLN A 104 -3.11 -8.16 -23.34
N ALA A 105 -2.88 -7.04 -22.67
CA ALA A 105 -3.43 -6.81 -21.32
C ALA A 105 -4.96 -6.75 -21.31
N VAL A 106 -5.58 -6.08 -22.28
CA VAL A 106 -7.05 -6.04 -22.45
C VAL A 106 -7.61 -7.45 -22.67
N THR A 107 -6.98 -8.23 -23.52
CA THR A 107 -7.37 -9.63 -23.77
C THR A 107 -7.26 -10.48 -22.50
N LEU A 108 -6.15 -10.35 -21.77
CA LEU A 108 -5.94 -11.07 -20.51
C LEU A 108 -6.97 -10.66 -19.45
N LEU A 109 -7.17 -9.36 -19.23
CA LEU A 109 -8.15 -8.82 -18.27
C LEU A 109 -9.59 -9.24 -18.61
N THR A 110 -9.94 -9.33 -19.89
CA THR A 110 -11.24 -9.83 -20.31
C THR A 110 -11.45 -11.29 -19.88
N ARG A 111 -10.46 -12.15 -20.11
CA ARG A 111 -10.50 -13.56 -19.68
C ARG A 111 -10.55 -13.69 -18.16
N ILE A 112 -9.79 -12.88 -17.43
CA ILE A 112 -9.81 -12.85 -15.96
C ILE A 112 -11.20 -12.42 -15.46
N ALA A 113 -11.80 -11.40 -16.09
CA ALA A 113 -13.13 -10.94 -15.74
C ALA A 113 -14.21 -12.01 -15.98
N GLU A 114 -14.13 -12.74 -17.08
CA GLU A 114 -15.02 -13.86 -17.36
C GLU A 114 -14.90 -14.98 -16.33
N ALA A 115 -13.66 -15.34 -15.96
CA ALA A 115 -13.40 -16.31 -14.91
C ALA A 115 -13.94 -15.84 -13.54
N ALA A 116 -13.77 -14.57 -13.20
CA ALA A 116 -14.27 -13.99 -11.95
C ALA A 116 -15.81 -13.98 -11.89
N ASP A 117 -16.49 -13.68 -12.99
CA ASP A 117 -17.96 -13.60 -13.06
C ASP A 117 -18.64 -14.97 -12.80
N THR A 118 -17.93 -16.07 -13.05
CA THR A 118 -18.43 -17.45 -12.83
C THR A 118 -18.19 -17.96 -11.41
N GLN A 119 -17.43 -17.24 -10.59
CA GLN A 119 -17.19 -17.66 -9.20
C GLN A 119 -18.44 -17.50 -8.33
N SER A 120 -18.48 -18.20 -7.21
CA SER A 120 -19.55 -18.05 -6.22
C SER A 120 -18.93 -17.73 -4.86
N THR A 121 -19.41 -16.67 -4.23
CA THR A 121 -19.00 -16.30 -2.86
C THR A 121 -19.92 -16.89 -1.79
N GLY A 122 -20.96 -17.67 -2.20
CA GLY A 122 -22.00 -18.12 -1.26
C GLY A 122 -22.84 -16.95 -0.71
N GLY A 123 -23.64 -17.24 0.31
CA GLY A 123 -24.41 -16.21 1.02
C GLY A 123 -23.52 -15.51 2.05
N VAL A 124 -23.20 -14.22 1.82
CA VAL A 124 -22.41 -13.42 2.76
C VAL A 124 -23.34 -12.64 3.69
N ASN A 125 -23.09 -12.77 5.01
CA ASN A 125 -23.88 -12.17 6.08
C ASN A 125 -23.17 -10.94 6.66
N ASP A 126 -23.90 -9.92 7.08
CA ASP A 126 -23.35 -8.66 7.63
C ASP A 126 -22.47 -8.86 8.87
N ARG A 127 -22.76 -9.87 9.67
CA ARG A 127 -22.01 -10.16 10.89
C ARG A 127 -20.71 -10.98 10.68
N GLN A 128 -20.44 -11.37 9.43
CA GLN A 128 -19.25 -12.13 9.07
C GLN A 128 -18.05 -11.22 8.80
N PHE A 129 -16.92 -11.85 8.57
CA PHE A 129 -15.66 -11.18 8.24
C PHE A 129 -15.12 -11.73 6.92
N VAL A 130 -14.54 -10.86 6.13
CA VAL A 130 -13.65 -11.24 5.03
C VAL A 130 -12.28 -11.54 5.65
N TYR A 131 -11.84 -12.77 5.52
CA TYR A 131 -10.52 -13.23 5.92
C TYR A 131 -9.59 -13.29 4.72
N ILE A 132 -8.41 -12.72 4.87
CA ILE A 132 -7.35 -12.77 3.85
C ILE A 132 -6.05 -13.16 4.54
N ASP A 133 -5.44 -14.25 4.04
CA ASP A 133 -4.11 -14.72 4.40
C ASP A 133 -3.16 -14.40 3.25
N SER A 134 -2.06 -13.74 3.54
CA SER A 134 -1.10 -13.29 2.54
C SER A 134 0.33 -13.37 3.07
N LYS A 135 1.30 -13.45 2.14
CA LYS A 135 2.70 -13.13 2.41
C LYS A 135 3.02 -11.77 1.84
N VAL A 136 3.76 -10.98 2.60
CA VAL A 136 4.14 -9.62 2.20
C VAL A 136 5.61 -9.37 2.47
N ALA A 137 6.24 -8.58 1.60
CA ALA A 137 7.57 -8.04 1.80
C ALA A 137 7.68 -6.69 1.11
N PHE A 138 8.08 -5.68 1.86
CA PHE A 138 8.18 -4.31 1.37
C PHE A 138 9.58 -3.77 1.59
N MET A 139 9.94 -2.82 0.76
CA MET A 139 11.19 -2.10 0.83
C MET A 139 11.27 -1.27 2.11
N GLY A 140 12.41 -1.37 2.79
CA GLY A 140 12.84 -0.44 3.82
C GLY A 140 14.02 0.39 3.32
N THR A 141 14.09 1.64 3.72
CA THR A 141 15.22 2.53 3.41
C THR A 141 15.89 2.94 4.71
N SER A 142 17.20 2.73 4.79
CA SER A 142 18.03 3.24 5.88
C SER A 142 19.05 4.24 5.33
N VAL A 143 19.23 5.37 6.04
CA VAL A 143 20.21 6.40 5.69
C VAL A 143 21.31 6.36 6.74
N GLY A 144 22.53 5.99 6.33
CA GLY A 144 23.70 5.97 7.18
C GLY A 144 24.79 6.92 6.68
N SER A 145 25.89 7.03 7.41
CA SER A 145 27.07 7.85 7.02
C SER A 145 27.71 7.41 5.69
N SER A 146 27.47 6.18 5.25
CA SER A 146 27.93 5.61 3.97
C SER A 146 26.95 5.79 2.82
N GLY A 147 25.79 6.41 3.04
CA GLY A 147 24.74 6.63 2.03
C GLY A 147 23.39 5.97 2.36
N THR A 148 22.53 5.92 1.36
CA THR A 148 21.20 5.30 1.45
C THR A 148 21.31 3.82 1.09
N THR A 149 20.82 2.95 1.98
CA THR A 149 20.70 1.51 1.71
C THR A 149 19.24 1.13 1.57
N VAL A 150 18.91 0.48 0.47
CA VAL A 150 17.60 -0.08 0.21
C VAL A 150 17.62 -1.56 0.55
N THR A 151 16.74 -1.98 1.45
CA THR A 151 16.60 -3.37 1.86
C THR A 151 15.17 -3.84 1.59
N LEU A 152 15.00 -5.07 1.13
CA LEU A 152 13.69 -5.72 1.06
C LEU A 152 13.51 -6.56 2.32
N ALA A 153 12.41 -6.38 3.01
CA ALA A 153 12.06 -7.20 4.17
C ALA A 153 11.96 -8.69 3.76
N THR A 154 12.28 -9.58 4.69
CA THR A 154 12.00 -11.01 4.47
C THR A 154 10.49 -11.21 4.36
N PRO A 155 9.99 -11.97 3.37
CA PRO A 155 8.57 -12.27 3.26
C PRO A 155 8.03 -12.88 4.55
N HIS A 156 6.95 -12.31 5.05
CA HIS A 156 6.29 -12.75 6.28
C HIS A 156 4.79 -12.90 6.09
N ASP A 157 4.17 -13.68 6.95
CA ASP A 157 2.73 -13.93 6.90
C ASP A 157 1.96 -12.72 7.46
N ARG A 158 0.89 -12.34 6.78
CA ARG A 158 -0.06 -11.29 7.17
C ARG A 158 -1.47 -11.84 7.06
N LYS A 159 -2.23 -11.76 8.13
CA LYS A 159 -3.63 -12.18 8.18
C LYS A 159 -4.51 -11.03 8.58
N VAL A 160 -5.57 -10.82 7.84
CA VAL A 160 -6.53 -9.75 8.13
C VAL A 160 -7.96 -10.28 8.11
N TRP A 161 -8.77 -9.77 9.05
CA TRP A 161 -10.21 -10.01 9.13
C TRP A 161 -10.92 -8.67 9.09
N LEU A 162 -11.68 -8.41 8.06
CA LEU A 162 -12.41 -7.16 7.85
C LEU A 162 -13.91 -7.41 7.99
N SER A 163 -14.61 -6.60 8.80
CA SER A 163 -16.06 -6.70 8.94
C SER A 163 -16.76 -6.55 7.60
N VAL A 164 -17.67 -7.46 7.28
CA VAL A 164 -18.40 -7.46 6.00
C VAL A 164 -19.16 -6.15 5.77
N ASP A 165 -19.78 -5.59 6.81
CA ASP A 165 -20.54 -4.34 6.75
C ASP A 165 -19.83 -3.15 7.40
N GLY A 166 -18.67 -3.37 8.01
CA GLY A 166 -17.90 -2.35 8.74
C GLY A 166 -18.40 -2.03 10.14
N SER A 167 -19.43 -2.71 10.65
CA SER A 167 -20.00 -2.45 11.99
C SER A 167 -19.16 -3.00 13.13
N GLN A 168 -18.32 -3.98 12.87
CA GLN A 168 -17.50 -4.67 13.87
C GLN A 168 -16.02 -4.33 13.69
N SER A 169 -15.27 -4.39 14.79
CA SER A 169 -13.81 -4.27 14.73
C SER A 169 -13.20 -5.49 14.04
N GLY A 170 -12.35 -5.24 13.07
CA GLY A 170 -11.53 -6.25 12.42
C GLY A 170 -10.31 -6.63 13.26
N LEU A 171 -9.47 -7.51 12.68
CA LEU A 171 -8.23 -7.97 13.30
C LEU A 171 -7.14 -8.02 12.23
N LEU A 172 -5.94 -7.61 12.60
CA LEU A 172 -4.71 -7.83 11.85
C LEU A 172 -3.75 -8.66 12.69
N GLU A 173 -3.21 -9.72 12.11
CA GLU A 173 -2.11 -10.49 12.66
C GLU A 173 -0.91 -10.40 11.72
N GLU A 174 0.19 -9.85 12.20
CA GLU A 174 1.41 -9.67 11.44
C GLU A 174 2.64 -9.73 12.36
N PRO A 175 3.76 -10.36 11.98
CA PRO A 175 4.98 -10.36 12.77
C PRO A 175 5.50 -8.94 13.01
N GLN A 176 5.88 -8.65 14.25
CA GLN A 176 6.59 -7.44 14.65
C GLN A 176 7.84 -7.79 15.45
N ASN A 177 8.67 -6.78 15.77
CA ASN A 177 9.99 -6.95 16.42
C ASN A 177 10.00 -7.84 17.68
N ALA A 178 8.88 -8.03 18.35
CA ALA A 178 8.76 -8.81 19.59
C ALA A 178 7.88 -10.05 19.45
N GLY A 179 7.53 -10.48 18.24
CA GLY A 179 6.65 -11.62 17.98
C GLY A 179 5.45 -11.27 17.09
N MET A 180 4.37 -12.03 17.19
CA MET A 180 3.14 -11.77 16.44
C MET A 180 2.36 -10.62 17.09
N ALA A 181 2.12 -9.55 16.37
CA ALA A 181 1.20 -8.51 16.81
C ALA A 181 -0.24 -8.88 16.41
N HIS A 182 -1.14 -8.69 17.37
CA HIS A 182 -2.58 -8.78 17.18
C HIS A 182 -3.13 -7.36 17.30
N GLN A 183 -3.43 -6.72 16.17
CA GLN A 183 -3.93 -5.36 16.15
C GLN A 183 -5.43 -5.37 15.87
N SER A 184 -6.22 -4.80 16.77
CA SER A 184 -7.63 -4.53 16.47
C SER A 184 -7.74 -3.43 15.45
N LEU A 185 -8.47 -3.70 14.38
CA LEU A 185 -8.84 -2.73 13.36
C LEU A 185 -10.22 -2.18 13.75
N GLY A 186 -10.38 -0.86 13.76
CA GLY A 186 -11.68 -0.24 14.01
C GLY A 186 -12.75 -0.68 13.02
N GLY A 187 -14.01 -0.47 13.35
CA GLY A 187 -15.07 -0.58 12.35
C GLY A 187 -14.96 0.52 11.29
N ASN A 188 -15.49 0.27 10.10
CA ASN A 188 -15.48 1.23 9.00
C ASN A 188 -16.91 1.79 8.76
N ALA A 189 -17.22 2.92 9.37
CA ALA A 189 -18.50 3.60 9.20
C ALA A 189 -18.63 4.42 7.91
N ARG A 190 -17.53 4.65 7.19
CA ARG A 190 -17.49 5.45 5.95
C ARG A 190 -16.60 4.76 4.91
N PRO A 191 -17.03 3.60 4.40
CA PRO A 191 -16.24 2.88 3.42
C PRO A 191 -16.12 3.65 2.09
N GLY A 192 -14.99 3.47 1.43
CA GLY A 192 -14.69 4.00 0.11
C GLY A 192 -13.83 3.03 -0.69
N VAL A 193 -13.39 3.40 -1.87
CA VAL A 193 -12.52 2.52 -2.69
C VAL A 193 -11.16 2.30 -2.06
N ALA A 194 -10.67 3.23 -1.23
CA ALA A 194 -9.38 3.10 -0.54
C ALA A 194 -9.46 2.27 0.75
N ASP A 195 -10.65 2.10 1.32
CA ASP A 195 -10.90 1.32 2.53
C ASP A 195 -12.30 0.69 2.42
N PRO A 196 -12.48 -0.35 1.61
CA PRO A 196 -13.77 -0.91 1.29
C PRO A 196 -14.24 -1.92 2.35
N THR A 197 -15.54 -1.97 2.57
CA THR A 197 -16.19 -3.15 3.13
C THR A 197 -16.74 -4.02 1.99
N TYR A 198 -17.04 -5.30 2.28
CA TYR A 198 -17.70 -6.17 1.31
C TYR A 198 -19.04 -5.56 0.84
N ARG A 199 -19.82 -4.97 1.74
CA ARG A 199 -21.11 -4.33 1.42
C ARG A 199 -20.95 -3.09 0.56
N TYR A 200 -19.92 -2.30 0.81
CA TYR A 200 -19.58 -1.18 -0.08
C TYR A 200 -19.26 -1.68 -1.48
N LEU A 201 -18.40 -2.69 -1.61
CA LEU A 201 -18.05 -3.28 -2.90
C LEU A 201 -19.28 -3.87 -3.61
N ALA A 202 -20.17 -4.53 -2.88
CA ALA A 202 -21.39 -5.08 -3.44
C ALA A 202 -22.34 -4.03 -4.03
N GLY A 203 -22.22 -2.77 -3.61
CA GLY A 203 -22.97 -1.63 -4.13
C GLY A 203 -22.31 -0.89 -5.29
N LEU A 204 -21.08 -1.28 -5.71
CA LEU A 204 -20.39 -0.61 -6.81
C LEU A 204 -21.03 -0.86 -8.16
N PRO A 205 -20.87 0.07 -9.11
CA PRO A 205 -21.30 -0.13 -10.49
C PRO A 205 -20.66 -1.38 -11.11
N THR A 206 -21.44 -2.15 -11.84
CA THR A 206 -20.94 -3.27 -12.65
C THR A 206 -20.65 -2.88 -14.11
N ASP A 207 -20.97 -1.65 -14.50
CA ASP A 207 -20.48 -1.05 -15.74
C ASP A 207 -19.03 -0.59 -15.56
N PRO A 208 -18.08 -1.07 -16.38
CA PRO A 208 -16.66 -0.78 -16.20
C PRO A 208 -16.30 0.70 -16.29
N ALA A 209 -16.95 1.44 -17.19
CA ALA A 209 -16.66 2.86 -17.38
C ALA A 209 -17.20 3.71 -16.21
N ALA A 210 -18.40 3.38 -15.72
CA ALA A 210 -18.96 4.01 -14.53
C ALA A 210 -18.12 3.72 -13.28
N LEU A 211 -17.62 2.48 -13.13
CA LEU A 211 -16.75 2.09 -12.02
C LEU A 211 -15.42 2.84 -12.07
N LEU A 212 -14.75 2.89 -13.22
CA LEU A 212 -13.49 3.63 -13.37
C LEU A 212 -13.68 5.13 -13.09
N LYS A 213 -14.80 5.72 -13.58
CA LYS A 213 -15.12 7.10 -13.28
C LYS A 213 -15.32 7.36 -11.78
N LEU A 214 -15.94 6.42 -11.07
CA LEU A 214 -16.08 6.49 -9.61
C LEU A 214 -14.73 6.44 -8.91
N ILE A 215 -13.85 5.52 -9.32
CA ILE A 215 -12.49 5.41 -8.77
C ILE A 215 -11.73 6.72 -8.98
N TYR A 216 -11.68 7.27 -10.19
CA TYR A 216 -11.05 8.57 -10.45
C TYR A 216 -11.63 9.71 -9.60
N ALA A 217 -12.94 9.69 -9.35
CA ALA A 217 -13.58 10.72 -8.55
C ALA A 217 -13.20 10.63 -7.06
N GLN A 218 -13.11 9.42 -6.51
CA GLN A 218 -12.77 9.20 -5.10
C GLN A 218 -11.28 9.36 -4.82
N THR A 219 -10.42 9.10 -5.79
CA THR A 219 -8.95 9.23 -5.65
C THR A 219 -8.41 10.55 -6.22
N LYS A 220 -9.30 11.52 -6.46
CA LYS A 220 -8.92 12.79 -7.09
C LYS A 220 -7.87 13.56 -6.31
N GLY A 221 -6.72 13.80 -6.95
CA GLY A 221 -5.59 14.55 -6.40
C GLY A 221 -4.67 13.71 -5.53
N GLU A 222 -4.83 12.40 -5.54
CA GLU A 222 -3.92 11.43 -4.93
C GLU A 222 -2.93 10.88 -5.99
N GLY A 223 -1.84 10.29 -5.52
CA GLY A 223 -0.81 9.67 -6.34
C GLY A 223 -0.12 10.60 -7.34
N SER A 224 0.52 10.00 -8.35
CA SER A 224 1.26 10.68 -9.41
C SER A 224 0.40 11.10 -10.61
N GLY A 225 -0.89 10.78 -10.57
CA GLY A 225 -1.87 11.11 -11.59
C GLY A 225 -3.06 10.14 -11.56
N PRO A 226 -4.18 10.50 -12.22
CA PRO A 226 -5.42 9.74 -12.09
C PRO A 226 -5.27 8.28 -12.53
N ASP A 227 -4.59 8.01 -13.65
CA ASP A 227 -4.41 6.65 -14.17
C ASP A 227 -3.49 5.80 -13.28
N ALA A 228 -2.44 6.42 -12.71
CA ALA A 228 -1.53 5.74 -11.79
C ALA A 228 -2.26 5.37 -10.51
N GLU A 229 -2.98 6.33 -9.94
CA GLU A 229 -3.71 6.13 -8.69
C GLU A 229 -4.86 5.13 -8.86
N ALA A 230 -5.60 5.19 -9.97
CA ALA A 230 -6.65 4.21 -10.24
C ALA A 230 -6.08 2.78 -10.37
N PHE A 231 -4.93 2.62 -11.00
CA PHE A 231 -4.25 1.33 -11.08
C PHE A 231 -3.83 0.83 -9.69
N VAL A 232 -3.20 1.68 -8.87
CA VAL A 232 -2.83 1.33 -7.49
C VAL A 232 -4.06 0.97 -6.67
N THR A 233 -5.12 1.79 -6.70
CA THR A 233 -6.37 1.53 -5.97
C THR A 233 -6.99 0.19 -6.36
N ILE A 234 -7.02 -0.15 -7.64
CA ILE A 234 -7.51 -1.46 -8.08
C ILE A 234 -6.61 -2.59 -7.55
N GLY A 235 -5.29 -2.42 -7.57
CA GLY A 235 -4.34 -3.37 -6.98
C GLY A 235 -4.63 -3.63 -5.49
N ASP A 236 -4.90 -2.57 -4.72
CA ASP A 236 -5.27 -2.66 -3.31
C ASP A 236 -6.58 -3.43 -3.11
N LEU A 237 -7.59 -3.17 -3.95
CA LEU A 237 -8.84 -3.95 -3.94
C LEU A 237 -8.58 -5.43 -4.23
N LEU A 238 -7.70 -5.75 -5.17
CA LEU A 238 -7.34 -7.13 -5.51
C LEU A 238 -6.54 -7.80 -4.39
N ARG A 239 -5.73 -7.06 -3.65
CA ARG A 239 -4.86 -7.59 -2.60
C ARG A 239 -5.59 -7.79 -1.28
N GLU A 240 -6.36 -6.80 -0.83
CA GLU A 240 -6.87 -6.74 0.54
C GLU A 240 -8.41 -6.68 0.64
N SER A 241 -9.13 -7.10 -0.41
CA SER A 241 -10.58 -7.18 -0.34
C SER A 241 -11.15 -8.42 -1.01
N LEU A 242 -12.43 -8.64 -0.81
CA LEU A 242 -13.24 -9.64 -1.50
C LEU A 242 -14.45 -8.93 -2.09
N ALA A 243 -14.50 -8.83 -3.41
CA ALA A 243 -15.66 -8.28 -4.10
C ALA A 243 -16.60 -9.40 -4.58
N PRO A 244 -17.92 -9.15 -4.67
CA PRO A 244 -18.84 -10.07 -5.34
C PRO A 244 -18.41 -10.34 -6.80
N PRO A 245 -18.70 -11.51 -7.36
CA PRO A 245 -18.21 -11.94 -8.68
C PRO A 245 -18.42 -10.91 -9.80
N LYS A 246 -19.62 -10.36 -9.91
CA LYS A 246 -19.95 -9.34 -10.94
C LYS A 246 -19.14 -8.05 -10.76
N VAL A 247 -18.92 -7.64 -9.53
CA VAL A 247 -18.10 -6.46 -9.23
C VAL A 247 -16.62 -6.76 -9.49
N SER A 248 -16.12 -7.93 -9.11
CA SER A 248 -14.76 -8.37 -9.45
C SER A 248 -14.53 -8.34 -10.96
N ALA A 249 -15.46 -8.87 -11.75
CA ALA A 249 -15.42 -8.81 -13.20
C ALA A 249 -15.42 -7.36 -13.74
N ALA A 250 -16.22 -6.48 -13.14
CA ALA A 250 -16.25 -5.06 -13.50
C ALA A 250 -14.92 -4.36 -13.16
N ILE A 251 -14.29 -4.68 -12.03
CA ILE A 251 -12.98 -4.14 -11.64
C ILE A 251 -11.93 -4.50 -12.69
N TYR A 252 -11.85 -5.75 -13.14
CA TYR A 252 -10.89 -6.15 -14.18
C TYR A 252 -11.16 -5.48 -15.52
N ARG A 253 -12.43 -5.36 -15.92
CA ARG A 253 -12.79 -4.63 -17.15
C ARG A 253 -12.54 -3.13 -17.04
N ALA A 254 -12.70 -2.53 -15.87
CA ALA A 254 -12.35 -1.13 -15.61
C ALA A 254 -10.83 -0.91 -15.72
N ALA A 255 -10.02 -1.82 -15.19
CA ALA A 255 -8.56 -1.79 -15.32
C ALA A 255 -8.10 -1.82 -16.80
N ALA A 256 -8.82 -2.55 -17.66
CA ALA A 256 -8.54 -2.61 -19.09
C ALA A 256 -8.73 -1.25 -19.81
N LEU A 257 -9.47 -0.33 -19.21
CA LEU A 257 -9.69 1.03 -19.74
C LEU A 257 -8.61 2.02 -19.31
N ILE A 258 -7.72 1.65 -18.39
CA ILE A 258 -6.67 2.54 -17.89
C ILE A 258 -5.53 2.62 -18.92
N PRO A 259 -5.13 3.84 -19.35
CA PRO A 259 -4.00 4.00 -20.26
C PRO A 259 -2.67 3.48 -19.67
N GLY A 260 -1.85 2.88 -20.52
CA GLY A 260 -0.52 2.39 -20.14
C GLY A 260 -0.51 1.05 -19.40
N VAL A 261 -1.65 0.39 -19.27
CA VAL A 261 -1.74 -0.99 -18.79
C VAL A 261 -1.23 -1.94 -19.88
N VAL A 262 -0.34 -2.88 -19.50
CA VAL A 262 0.33 -3.83 -20.40
C VAL A 262 0.39 -5.22 -19.79
N GLU A 263 0.59 -6.25 -20.60
CA GLU A 263 0.86 -7.62 -20.12
C GLU A 263 2.35 -7.80 -19.81
N VAL A 264 2.67 -8.59 -18.78
CA VAL A 264 4.01 -9.13 -18.54
C VAL A 264 3.90 -10.66 -18.53
N PRO A 265 4.56 -11.37 -19.47
CA PRO A 265 4.31 -12.80 -19.70
C PRO A 265 4.75 -13.70 -18.53
N ASP A 266 5.66 -13.21 -17.68
CA ASP A 266 6.10 -13.93 -16.48
C ASP A 266 6.46 -12.99 -15.34
N SER A 267 5.87 -13.23 -14.19
CA SER A 267 6.13 -12.55 -12.93
C SER A 267 6.01 -13.53 -11.76
N VAL A 268 6.64 -13.21 -10.63
CA VAL A 268 6.74 -14.11 -9.47
C VAL A 268 6.24 -13.39 -8.23
N ASP A 269 5.34 -14.03 -7.48
CA ASP A 269 4.79 -13.50 -6.23
C ASP A 269 5.70 -13.77 -5.01
N ALA A 270 5.31 -13.29 -3.83
CA ALA A 270 6.07 -13.45 -2.58
C ALA A 270 6.14 -14.91 -2.07
N SER A 271 5.40 -15.84 -2.66
CA SER A 271 5.47 -17.27 -2.38
C SER A 271 6.28 -18.05 -3.42
N GLY A 272 6.86 -17.37 -4.41
CA GLY A 272 7.62 -17.99 -5.49
C GLY A 272 6.76 -18.61 -6.59
N ARG A 273 5.45 -18.29 -6.66
CA ARG A 273 4.57 -18.79 -7.72
C ARG A 273 4.73 -17.93 -8.97
N HIS A 274 4.95 -18.58 -10.11
CA HIS A 274 5.01 -17.91 -11.40
C HIS A 274 3.61 -17.69 -11.98
N GLY A 275 3.40 -16.52 -12.58
CA GLY A 275 2.15 -16.16 -13.22
C GLY A 275 2.35 -15.27 -14.44
N VAL A 276 1.27 -14.98 -15.14
CA VAL A 276 1.17 -13.87 -16.09
C VAL A 276 0.74 -12.63 -15.32
N ALA A 277 1.25 -11.46 -15.69
CA ALA A 277 0.88 -10.25 -14.97
C ALA A 277 0.27 -9.19 -15.88
N VAL A 278 -0.62 -8.40 -15.27
CA VAL A 278 -1.10 -7.11 -15.79
C VAL A 278 -0.33 -6.03 -15.06
N ALA A 279 0.29 -5.13 -15.79
CA ALA A 279 1.24 -4.19 -15.22
C ALA A 279 1.04 -2.77 -15.75
N ARG A 280 1.48 -1.80 -14.96
CA ARG A 280 1.60 -0.41 -15.38
C ARG A 280 2.86 0.20 -14.79
N VAL A 281 3.57 1.01 -15.59
CA VAL A 281 4.70 1.80 -15.12
C VAL A 281 4.17 3.16 -14.66
N ASP A 282 4.56 3.57 -13.46
CA ASP A 282 4.39 4.95 -13.03
C ASP A 282 5.54 5.80 -13.62
N PRO A 283 5.25 6.76 -14.49
CA PRO A 283 6.28 7.58 -15.13
C PRO A 283 6.98 8.54 -14.17
N ALA A 284 6.41 8.79 -12.98
CA ALA A 284 6.98 9.73 -12.01
C ALA A 284 8.23 9.19 -11.32
N ASP A 285 8.29 7.87 -11.09
CA ASP A 285 9.39 7.22 -10.39
C ASP A 285 9.97 6.01 -11.13
N GLY A 286 9.37 5.63 -12.26
CA GLY A 286 9.82 4.50 -13.05
C GLY A 286 9.64 3.15 -12.37
N VAL A 287 8.66 3.03 -11.50
CA VAL A 287 8.27 1.77 -10.86
C VAL A 287 7.15 1.11 -11.66
N ARG A 288 7.34 -0.17 -11.95
CA ARG A 288 6.32 -1.02 -12.57
C ARG A 288 5.63 -1.85 -11.49
N THR A 289 4.34 -1.62 -11.32
CA THR A 289 3.47 -2.46 -10.49
C THR A 289 2.87 -3.56 -11.37
N GLU A 290 2.91 -4.80 -10.91
CA GLU A 290 2.53 -6.00 -11.64
C GLU A 290 1.53 -6.81 -10.81
N TRP A 291 0.28 -6.94 -11.25
CA TRP A 291 -0.71 -7.86 -10.67
C TRP A 291 -0.55 -9.22 -11.30
N ILE A 292 -0.27 -10.22 -10.50
CA ILE A 292 0.13 -11.55 -10.94
C ILE A 292 -1.07 -12.49 -10.88
N PHE A 293 -1.29 -13.24 -11.96
CA PHE A 293 -2.38 -14.20 -12.08
C PHE A 293 -1.85 -15.58 -12.47
N ASP A 294 -2.46 -16.62 -11.94
CA ASP A 294 -2.17 -17.99 -12.35
C ASP A 294 -2.48 -18.19 -13.84
N LYS A 295 -1.55 -18.77 -14.59
CA LYS A 295 -1.67 -18.91 -16.04
C LYS A 295 -2.80 -19.85 -16.48
N LYS A 296 -3.25 -20.76 -15.60
CA LYS A 296 -4.30 -21.76 -15.89
C LYS A 296 -5.65 -21.35 -15.36
N THR A 297 -5.70 -20.97 -14.08
CA THR A 297 -6.95 -20.67 -13.37
C THR A 297 -7.36 -19.22 -13.49
N LEU A 298 -6.44 -18.32 -13.90
CA LEU A 298 -6.59 -16.88 -13.92
C LEU A 298 -6.90 -16.25 -12.55
N SER A 299 -6.67 -17.00 -11.47
CA SER A 299 -6.83 -16.51 -10.10
C SER A 299 -5.71 -15.53 -9.77
N TYR A 300 -6.05 -14.47 -9.06
CA TYR A 300 -5.07 -13.49 -8.56
C TYR A 300 -4.14 -14.16 -7.54
N LEU A 301 -2.84 -14.08 -7.78
CA LEU A 301 -1.80 -14.64 -6.92
C LEU A 301 -1.22 -13.60 -5.97
N GLY A 302 -1.00 -12.40 -6.43
CA GLY A 302 -0.34 -11.35 -5.67
C GLY A 302 0.13 -10.20 -6.56
N GLU A 303 0.99 -9.37 -6.00
CA GLU A 303 1.52 -8.17 -6.65
C GLU A 303 3.04 -8.10 -6.50
N ARG A 304 3.71 -7.49 -7.46
CA ARG A 304 5.13 -7.17 -7.39
C ARG A 304 5.38 -5.75 -7.89
N GLU A 305 6.27 -5.04 -7.22
CA GLU A 305 6.80 -3.77 -7.68
C GLU A 305 8.27 -3.89 -8.05
N VAL A 306 8.61 -3.43 -9.25
CA VAL A 306 9.96 -3.51 -9.80
C VAL A 306 10.37 -2.15 -10.35
N GLN A 307 11.53 -1.66 -9.95
CA GLN A 307 12.15 -0.51 -10.58
C GLN A 307 12.49 -0.84 -12.04
N VAL A 308 12.00 -0.07 -12.99
CA VAL A 308 12.30 -0.30 -14.42
C VAL A 308 13.10 0.85 -15.05
N ALA A 309 13.07 2.04 -14.45
CA ALA A 309 13.92 3.16 -14.84
C ALA A 309 15.21 3.17 -14.01
N ASP A 310 16.30 3.64 -14.61
CA ASP A 310 17.56 3.87 -13.87
C ASP A 310 17.45 5.16 -13.07
N THR A 311 17.67 5.06 -11.76
CA THR A 311 17.72 6.21 -10.85
C THR A 311 19.09 6.26 -10.17
N LYS A 312 19.41 7.38 -9.51
CA LYS A 312 20.68 7.51 -8.77
C LYS A 312 20.83 6.48 -7.64
N GLU A 313 19.71 6.04 -7.07
CA GLU A 313 19.66 5.27 -5.81
C GLU A 313 19.25 3.82 -6.07
N ILE A 314 18.40 3.58 -7.06
CA ILE A 314 17.81 2.26 -7.31
C ILE A 314 17.98 1.88 -8.78
N LYS A 315 18.56 0.71 -9.01
CA LYS A 315 18.82 0.19 -10.37
C LYS A 315 17.60 -0.53 -10.95
N PRO A 316 17.48 -0.54 -12.30
CA PRO A 316 16.47 -1.36 -12.97
C PRO A 316 16.57 -2.83 -12.56
N GLY A 317 15.43 -3.46 -12.36
CA GLY A 317 15.32 -4.84 -11.87
C GLY A 317 15.25 -4.96 -10.35
N THR A 318 15.47 -3.89 -9.58
CA THR A 318 15.34 -3.96 -8.12
C THR A 318 13.87 -4.18 -7.75
N VAL A 319 13.60 -5.24 -6.97
CA VAL A 319 12.27 -5.52 -6.41
C VAL A 319 12.06 -4.64 -5.19
N LEU A 320 11.02 -3.83 -5.22
CA LEU A 320 10.69 -2.86 -4.16
C LEU A 320 9.64 -3.38 -3.19
N GLY A 321 8.82 -4.31 -3.64
CA GLY A 321 7.81 -4.97 -2.85
C GLY A 321 7.19 -6.11 -3.61
N TYR A 322 6.68 -7.10 -2.88
CA TYR A 322 5.87 -8.16 -3.47
C TYR A 322 4.98 -8.79 -2.42
N THR A 323 3.84 -9.27 -2.88
CA THR A 323 2.83 -9.91 -2.04
C THR A 323 2.40 -11.24 -2.66
N ALA A 324 1.78 -12.08 -1.85
CA ALA A 324 1.14 -13.31 -2.31
C ALA A 324 -0.13 -13.55 -1.50
N VAL A 325 -1.27 -13.62 -2.16
CA VAL A 325 -2.51 -14.04 -1.51
C VAL A 325 -2.54 -15.55 -1.45
N ILE A 326 -2.67 -16.09 -0.24
CA ILE A 326 -2.68 -17.53 0.03
C ILE A 326 -4.11 -18.04 0.11
N THR A 327 -4.96 -17.34 0.88
CA THR A 327 -6.36 -17.71 1.06
C THR A 327 -7.23 -16.47 1.20
N ARG A 328 -8.45 -16.57 0.67
CA ARG A 328 -9.56 -15.66 0.97
C ARG A 328 -10.78 -16.46 1.34
N ALA A 329 -11.47 -16.06 2.39
CA ALA A 329 -12.69 -16.71 2.85
C ALA A 329 -13.63 -15.69 3.52
N VAL A 330 -14.88 -16.08 3.66
CA VAL A 330 -15.83 -15.39 4.55
C VAL A 330 -15.98 -16.27 5.78
N VAL A 331 -15.76 -15.71 6.95
CA VAL A 331 -15.75 -16.43 8.23
C VAL A 331 -16.67 -15.75 9.25
N ASP A 332 -17.15 -16.50 10.22
CA ASP A 332 -18.15 -16.00 11.18
C ASP A 332 -17.55 -15.11 12.26
N GLN A 333 -16.24 -15.19 12.51
CA GLN A 333 -15.58 -14.41 13.58
C GLN A 333 -14.16 -14.03 13.17
N ALA A 334 -13.71 -12.85 13.60
CA ALA A 334 -12.30 -12.46 13.49
C ALA A 334 -11.41 -13.47 14.27
N GLY A 335 -10.25 -13.81 13.70
CA GLY A 335 -9.36 -14.83 14.25
C GLY A 335 -9.68 -16.27 13.80
N ARG A 336 -10.79 -16.51 13.08
CA ARG A 336 -11.08 -17.80 12.43
C ARG A 336 -10.60 -17.82 10.99
N THR A 337 -10.25 -18.99 10.50
CA THR A 337 -9.74 -19.20 9.13
C THR A 337 -10.69 -20.01 8.24
N SER A 338 -11.76 -20.55 8.83
CA SER A 338 -12.82 -21.33 8.16
C SER A 338 -14.10 -21.26 8.98
#